data_eddfebedcc1eb5fae5f0e8c60e44ee9d
#
_entry.id   eddfebedcc1eb5fae5f0e8c60e44ee9d
#
_cell.length_a   1.000
_cell.length_b   1.000
_cell.length_c   1.000
_cell.angle_alpha   90.00
_cell.angle_beta   90.00
_cell.angle_gamma   90.00
#
_symmetry.space_group_name_H-M   'P 1'
#
loop_
_entity.id
_entity.type
_entity.pdbx_description
1 polymer ?
#
loop_
_entity_poly.entity_id
_entity_poly.type
_entity_poly.pdbx_seq_one_letter_code
_entity_poly.pdbx_strand_id
1 'polypeptide(L)'
;MTTATKYEAFLSHFRIAKRQGDKAICHCPIHDDKRGSLHFTLDKDKILGYCFAGCQIADILAAKNLNLRDLFLDGQHSPEAIYQYRNKDGSFLSEKVKYRNADGTKDFKQRQLTTDGRIVYNLEGISRVPYNYPGVIKAIKNGEAIIYPEGEKDAETARILGYTGTTMGGASDWKDEWKGFFRNE
;
A
#
# COMPACT_ATOMS: atom_id res chain seq x y z
N MET A 1 17.31 0.31 -16.14
CA MET A 1 17.45 -1.17 -16.05
C MET A 1 16.19 -1.80 -16.65
N THR A 2 16.35 -2.79 -17.53
CA THR A 2 15.21 -3.52 -18.09
C THR A 2 14.58 -4.47 -17.06
N THR A 3 13.33 -4.91 -17.27
CA THR A 3 12.66 -5.91 -16.42
C THR A 3 13.50 -7.21 -16.33
N ALA A 4 14.07 -7.66 -17.45
CA ALA A 4 14.95 -8.82 -17.47
C ALA A 4 16.18 -8.64 -16.57
N THR A 5 16.85 -7.49 -16.59
CA THR A 5 18.00 -7.20 -15.72
C THR A 5 17.62 -7.20 -14.24
N LYS A 6 16.45 -6.65 -13.91
CA LYS A 6 15.93 -6.65 -12.52
C LYS A 6 15.58 -8.06 -12.05
N TYR A 7 15.02 -8.89 -12.94
CA TYR A 7 14.72 -10.29 -12.62
C TYR A 7 16.00 -11.10 -12.36
N GLU A 8 17.04 -10.92 -13.16
CA GLU A 8 18.34 -11.56 -12.90
C GLU A 8 18.94 -11.10 -11.56
N ALA A 9 18.87 -9.81 -11.24
CA ALA A 9 19.30 -9.29 -9.94
C ALA A 9 18.51 -9.91 -8.78
N PHE A 10 17.18 -10.08 -8.91
CA PHE A 10 16.37 -10.78 -7.93
C PHE A 10 16.80 -12.24 -7.77
N LEU A 11 16.98 -12.97 -8.88
CA LEU A 11 17.36 -14.37 -8.85
C LEU A 11 18.77 -14.61 -8.28
N SER A 12 19.67 -13.63 -8.33
CA SER A 12 21.02 -13.73 -7.76
C SER A 12 21.03 -13.97 -6.24
N HIS A 13 19.94 -13.67 -5.54
CA HIS A 13 19.77 -13.97 -4.12
C HIS A 13 19.52 -15.46 -3.83
N PHE A 14 19.24 -16.27 -4.86
CA PHE A 14 18.83 -17.67 -4.71
C PHE A 14 19.80 -18.62 -5.40
N ARG A 15 19.98 -19.80 -4.82
CA ARG A 15 20.70 -20.90 -5.47
C ARG A 15 19.79 -21.51 -6.54
N ILE A 16 20.13 -21.29 -7.82
CA ILE A 16 19.35 -21.79 -8.96
C ILE A 16 19.70 -23.27 -9.19
N ALA A 17 18.68 -24.12 -9.25
CA ALA A 17 18.81 -25.53 -9.63
C ALA A 17 18.61 -25.72 -11.14
N LYS A 18 17.64 -24.99 -11.74
CA LYS A 18 17.35 -25.05 -13.17
C LYS A 18 16.77 -23.72 -13.65
N ARG A 19 17.11 -23.35 -14.89
CA ARG A 19 16.58 -22.16 -15.57
C ARG A 19 15.96 -22.54 -16.91
N GLN A 20 14.83 -21.90 -17.25
CA GLN A 20 14.18 -22.08 -18.54
C GLN A 20 13.40 -20.79 -18.89
N GLY A 21 14.05 -19.91 -19.66
CA GLY A 21 13.47 -18.60 -20.02
C GLY A 21 13.07 -17.80 -18.77
N ASP A 22 11.82 -17.40 -18.69
CA ASP A 22 11.25 -16.63 -17.58
C ASP A 22 10.98 -17.45 -16.31
N LYS A 23 11.27 -18.75 -16.33
CA LYS A 23 11.09 -19.64 -15.18
C LYS A 23 12.42 -20.02 -14.56
N ALA A 24 12.51 -19.99 -13.24
CA ALA A 24 13.62 -20.45 -12.44
C ALA A 24 13.16 -21.42 -11.36
N ILE A 25 13.86 -22.52 -11.22
CA ILE A 25 13.71 -23.45 -10.10
C ILE A 25 14.91 -23.22 -9.20
N CYS A 26 14.65 -22.88 -7.94
CA CYS A 26 15.65 -22.55 -6.95
C CYS A 26 15.55 -23.47 -5.73
N HIS A 27 16.62 -23.51 -4.96
CA HIS A 27 16.59 -24.15 -3.64
C HIS A 27 15.92 -23.21 -2.63
N CYS A 28 14.96 -23.73 -1.87
CA CYS A 28 14.27 -22.97 -0.82
C CYS A 28 15.20 -22.78 0.40
N PRO A 29 15.32 -21.55 0.94
CA PRO A 29 16.19 -21.32 2.10
C PRO A 29 15.55 -21.70 3.44
N ILE A 30 14.26 -22.11 3.46
CA ILE A 30 13.49 -22.34 4.69
C ILE A 30 13.54 -23.80 5.14
N HIS A 31 13.69 -24.74 4.20
CA HIS A 31 13.76 -26.18 4.50
C HIS A 31 14.94 -26.83 3.79
N ASP A 32 15.28 -28.09 4.18
CA ASP A 32 16.33 -28.87 3.50
C ASP A 32 15.87 -29.24 2.09
N ASP A 33 16.25 -28.41 1.11
CA ASP A 33 15.85 -28.53 -0.28
C ASP A 33 17.00 -29.05 -1.15
N LYS A 34 17.01 -30.34 -1.43
CA LYS A 34 18.06 -31.00 -2.22
C LYS A 34 17.83 -30.93 -3.73
N ARG A 35 16.57 -30.74 -4.19
CA ARG A 35 16.19 -30.88 -5.61
C ARG A 35 15.77 -29.56 -6.27
N GLY A 36 15.53 -28.52 -5.48
CA GLY A 36 14.89 -27.30 -5.93
C GLY A 36 13.38 -27.41 -5.96
N SER A 37 12.72 -26.85 -4.93
CA SER A 37 11.27 -26.83 -4.79
C SER A 37 10.69 -25.42 -4.86
N LEU A 38 11.53 -24.41 -4.89
CA LEU A 38 11.12 -23.01 -4.98
C LEU A 38 11.12 -22.58 -6.45
N HIS A 39 9.94 -22.25 -6.96
CA HIS A 39 9.76 -21.82 -8.34
C HIS A 39 9.50 -20.33 -8.40
N PHE A 40 10.20 -19.65 -9.28
CA PHE A 40 9.93 -18.27 -9.66
C PHE A 40 9.60 -18.19 -11.15
N THR A 41 8.62 -17.36 -11.50
CA THR A 41 8.25 -17.08 -12.88
C THR A 41 8.09 -15.59 -13.07
N LEU A 42 8.78 -15.02 -14.06
CA LEU A 42 8.55 -13.65 -14.49
C LEU A 42 7.26 -13.60 -15.30
N ASP A 43 6.28 -12.83 -14.82
CA ASP A 43 5.02 -12.52 -15.50
C ASP A 43 4.93 -11.01 -15.72
N LYS A 44 5.30 -10.57 -16.92
CA LYS A 44 5.44 -9.16 -17.30
C LYS A 44 6.47 -8.43 -16.42
N ASP A 45 6.00 -7.74 -15.39
CA ASP A 45 6.77 -6.88 -14.48
C ASP A 45 6.75 -7.36 -13.03
N LYS A 46 6.14 -8.53 -12.78
CA LYS A 46 6.10 -9.15 -11.46
C LYS A 46 6.67 -10.55 -11.46
N ILE A 47 7.22 -10.96 -10.34
CA ILE A 47 7.74 -12.30 -10.09
C ILE A 47 6.68 -13.08 -9.31
N LEU A 48 6.22 -14.18 -9.87
CA LEU A 48 5.38 -15.14 -9.17
C LEU A 48 6.30 -16.16 -8.49
N GLY A 49 6.16 -16.33 -7.17
CA GLY A 49 6.96 -17.27 -6.38
C GLY A 49 6.07 -18.33 -5.70
N TYR A 50 6.50 -19.58 -5.75
CA TYR A 50 5.82 -20.69 -5.09
C TYR A 50 6.81 -21.76 -4.64
N CYS A 51 6.69 -22.22 -3.40
CA CYS A 51 7.46 -23.35 -2.89
C CYS A 51 6.58 -24.60 -2.81
N PHE A 52 6.95 -25.67 -3.51
CA PHE A 52 6.19 -26.93 -3.53
C PHE A 52 6.20 -27.67 -2.19
N ALA A 53 7.10 -27.31 -1.26
CA ALA A 53 7.09 -27.81 0.11
C ALA A 53 6.17 -27.01 1.05
N GLY A 54 5.44 -25.99 0.53
CA GLY A 54 4.45 -25.22 1.28
C GLY A 54 5.02 -24.04 2.10
N CYS A 55 6.30 -23.69 1.96
CA CYS A 55 6.87 -22.54 2.66
C CYS A 55 6.24 -21.24 2.15
N GLN A 56 5.94 -20.31 3.06
CA GLN A 56 5.36 -19.04 2.72
C GLN A 56 6.40 -18.17 1.98
N ILE A 57 5.96 -17.48 0.91
CA ILE A 57 6.86 -16.68 0.09
C ILE A 57 7.47 -15.51 0.88
N ALA A 58 6.72 -14.94 1.82
CA ALA A 58 7.21 -13.86 2.68
C ALA A 58 8.42 -14.30 3.53
N ASP A 59 8.37 -15.51 4.10
CA ASP A 59 9.44 -16.07 4.93
C ASP A 59 10.68 -16.37 4.07
N ILE A 60 10.46 -16.91 2.86
CA ILE A 60 11.53 -17.17 1.88
C ILE A 60 12.27 -15.90 1.52
N LEU A 61 11.54 -14.82 1.25
CA LEU A 61 12.11 -13.52 0.91
C LEU A 61 12.86 -12.92 2.10
N ALA A 62 12.25 -12.94 3.30
CA ALA A 62 12.88 -12.45 4.52
C ALA A 62 14.23 -13.16 4.83
N ALA A 63 14.31 -14.48 4.61
CA ALA A 63 15.55 -15.25 4.75
C ALA A 63 16.67 -14.82 3.79
N LYS A 64 16.34 -14.03 2.76
CA LYS A 64 17.26 -13.47 1.77
C LYS A 64 17.40 -11.94 1.87
N ASN A 65 16.93 -11.32 2.96
CA ASN A 65 16.86 -9.88 3.16
C ASN A 65 16.06 -9.16 2.05
N LEU A 66 15.07 -9.86 1.50
CA LEU A 66 14.11 -9.34 0.53
C LEU A 66 12.73 -9.21 1.17
N ASN A 67 11.83 -8.50 0.51
CA ASN A 67 10.44 -8.34 0.92
C ASN A 67 9.49 -8.51 -0.27
N LEU A 68 8.17 -8.53 -0.01
CA LEU A 68 7.17 -8.74 -1.06
C LEU A 68 7.19 -7.67 -2.17
N ARG A 69 7.76 -6.48 -1.94
CA ARG A 69 7.88 -5.43 -2.98
C ARG A 69 8.91 -5.80 -4.03
N ASP A 70 9.94 -6.58 -3.65
CA ASP A 70 11.00 -7.01 -4.55
C ASP A 70 10.51 -8.01 -5.62
N LEU A 71 9.28 -8.51 -5.45
CA LEU A 71 8.58 -9.29 -6.49
C LEU A 71 8.03 -8.44 -7.63
N PHE A 72 8.04 -7.10 -7.52
CA PHE A 72 7.49 -6.20 -8.52
C PHE A 72 8.61 -5.38 -9.14
N LEU A 73 8.94 -5.71 -10.39
CA LEU A 73 10.15 -5.21 -11.08
C LEU A 73 9.97 -3.85 -11.73
N ASP A 74 8.73 -3.41 -11.91
CA ASP A 74 8.39 -2.12 -12.52
C ASP A 74 8.60 -0.93 -11.57
N GLY A 75 8.78 -1.18 -10.28
CA GLY A 75 8.81 -0.15 -9.25
C GLY A 75 7.42 0.47 -8.98
N GLN A 76 6.38 0.01 -9.69
CA GLN A 76 5.03 0.59 -9.65
C GLN A 76 4.24 0.23 -8.39
N HIS A 77 4.67 -0.80 -7.67
CA HIS A 77 3.99 -1.23 -6.46
C HIS A 77 4.52 -0.59 -5.18
N SER A 78 5.55 0.28 -5.30
CA SER A 78 5.88 1.18 -4.21
C SER A 78 4.87 2.32 -4.19
N PRO A 79 4.11 2.50 -3.09
CA PRO A 79 3.17 3.60 -3.01
C PRO A 79 3.91 4.94 -3.11
N GLU A 80 3.41 5.85 -3.96
CA GLU A 80 3.89 7.24 -4.03
C GLU A 80 3.51 8.00 -2.75
N ALA A 81 2.32 7.70 -2.20
CA ALA A 81 1.85 8.24 -0.93
C ALA A 81 0.86 7.29 -0.25
N ILE A 82 0.80 7.37 1.07
CA ILE A 82 -0.18 6.66 1.90
C ILE A 82 -0.87 7.69 2.78
N TYR A 83 -2.18 7.79 2.66
CA TYR A 83 -3.03 8.67 3.45
C TYR A 83 -3.82 7.86 4.45
N GLN A 84 -3.50 8.01 5.74
CA GLN A 84 -4.17 7.29 6.81
C GLN A 84 -5.43 8.02 7.26
N TYR A 85 -6.55 7.32 7.25
CA TYR A 85 -7.79 7.77 7.85
C TYR A 85 -7.90 7.23 9.27
N ARG A 86 -8.29 8.08 10.18
CA ARG A 86 -8.39 7.78 11.60
C ARG A 86 -9.73 8.22 12.15
N ASN A 87 -10.23 7.51 13.15
CA ASN A 87 -11.42 7.89 13.91
C ASN A 87 -11.16 9.19 14.69
N LYS A 88 -12.22 9.77 15.28
CA LYS A 88 -12.16 10.98 16.12
C LYS A 88 -11.20 10.86 17.32
N ASP A 89 -11.02 9.65 17.84
CA ASP A 89 -10.11 9.31 18.94
C ASP A 89 -8.65 9.06 18.49
N GLY A 90 -8.37 9.15 17.19
CA GLY A 90 -7.05 8.91 16.60
C GLY A 90 -6.77 7.44 16.25
N SER A 91 -7.66 6.50 16.57
CA SER A 91 -7.50 5.10 16.20
C SER A 91 -7.47 4.93 14.67
N PHE A 92 -6.69 3.98 14.20
CA PHE A 92 -6.57 3.69 12.77
C PHE A 92 -7.90 3.15 12.22
N LEU A 93 -8.29 3.62 11.05
CA LEU A 93 -9.52 3.20 10.37
C LEU A 93 -9.21 2.53 9.02
N SER A 94 -8.54 3.25 8.13
CA SER A 94 -8.23 2.78 6.78
C SER A 94 -7.10 3.61 6.16
N GLU A 95 -6.65 3.20 4.99
CA GLU A 95 -5.67 3.93 4.19
C GLU A 95 -6.14 4.09 2.74
N LYS A 96 -5.84 5.24 2.15
CA LYS A 96 -5.86 5.45 0.70
C LYS A 96 -4.43 5.49 0.22
N VAL A 97 -4.08 4.56 -0.66
CA VAL A 97 -2.74 4.38 -1.19
C VAL A 97 -2.70 4.87 -2.62
N LYS A 98 -1.79 5.81 -2.89
CA LYS A 98 -1.57 6.36 -4.22
C LYS A 98 -0.38 5.64 -4.87
N TYR A 99 -0.59 5.15 -6.06
CA TYR A 99 0.43 4.59 -6.93
C TYR A 99 0.61 5.47 -8.16
N ARG A 100 1.78 5.40 -8.78
CA ARG A 100 2.03 5.99 -10.10
C ARG A 100 2.36 4.86 -11.08
N ASN A 101 1.61 4.79 -12.15
CA ASN A 101 1.83 3.84 -13.22
C ASN A 101 3.00 4.25 -14.14
N ALA A 102 3.54 3.32 -14.93
CA ALA A 102 4.67 3.59 -15.84
C ALA A 102 4.35 4.67 -16.89
N ASP A 103 3.09 4.78 -17.28
CA ASP A 103 2.59 5.80 -18.21
C ASP A 103 2.39 7.17 -17.55
N GLY A 104 2.74 7.30 -16.24
CA GLY A 104 2.57 8.52 -15.45
C GLY A 104 1.16 8.72 -14.87
N THR A 105 0.20 7.86 -15.19
CA THR A 105 -1.15 7.92 -14.60
C THR A 105 -1.12 7.58 -13.11
N LYS A 106 -2.13 8.04 -12.37
CA LYS A 106 -2.28 7.77 -10.94
C LYS A 106 -3.31 6.69 -10.73
N ASP A 107 -2.99 5.72 -9.87
CA ASP A 107 -3.94 4.72 -9.37
C ASP A 107 -4.11 4.90 -7.85
N PHE A 108 -5.33 4.74 -7.36
CA PHE A 108 -5.66 4.86 -5.94
C PHE A 108 -6.34 3.59 -5.48
N LYS A 109 -5.80 3.00 -4.42
CA LYS A 109 -6.41 1.85 -3.76
C LYS A 109 -6.74 2.18 -2.32
N GLN A 110 -7.93 1.78 -1.89
CA GLN A 110 -8.33 1.87 -0.49
C GLN A 110 -8.13 0.51 0.17
N ARG A 111 -7.61 0.51 1.39
CA ARG A 111 -7.35 -0.70 2.16
C ARG A 111 -7.59 -0.49 3.64
N GLN A 112 -7.92 -1.56 4.33
CA GLN A 112 -8.09 -1.60 5.78
C GLN A 112 -7.32 -2.78 6.38
N LEU A 113 -7.10 -2.73 7.70
CA LEU A 113 -6.64 -3.87 8.48
C LEU A 113 -7.85 -4.59 9.06
N THR A 114 -7.92 -5.88 8.88
CA THR A 114 -8.89 -6.74 9.57
C THR A 114 -8.47 -6.94 11.02
N THR A 115 -9.38 -7.40 11.86
CA THR A 115 -9.13 -7.65 13.29
C THR A 115 -7.99 -8.65 13.56
N ASP A 116 -7.71 -9.52 12.60
CA ASP A 116 -6.57 -10.47 12.62
C ASP A 116 -5.30 -9.91 11.97
N GLY A 117 -5.27 -8.61 11.64
CA GLY A 117 -4.10 -7.91 11.13
C GLY A 117 -3.82 -8.07 9.63
N ARG A 118 -4.74 -8.71 8.87
CA ARG A 118 -4.61 -8.81 7.42
C ARG A 118 -5.01 -7.52 6.72
N ILE A 119 -4.31 -7.19 5.63
CA ILE A 119 -4.68 -6.09 4.75
C ILE A 119 -5.69 -6.59 3.71
N VAL A 120 -6.83 -5.91 3.62
CA VAL A 120 -7.84 -6.13 2.58
C VAL A 120 -8.09 -4.85 1.80
N TYR A 121 -8.25 -4.98 0.47
CA TYR A 121 -8.39 -3.84 -0.45
C TYR A 121 -9.86 -3.52 -0.72
N ASN A 122 -10.58 -3.23 0.35
CA ASN A 122 -11.95 -2.70 0.33
C ASN A 122 -12.18 -1.84 1.58
N LEU A 123 -13.33 -1.21 1.69
CA LEU A 123 -13.80 -0.48 2.86
C LEU A 123 -15.12 -1.06 3.38
N GLU A 124 -15.34 -2.35 3.20
CA GLU A 124 -16.54 -3.01 3.70
C GLU A 124 -16.63 -2.90 5.23
N GLY A 125 -17.76 -2.47 5.74
CA GLY A 125 -17.96 -2.23 7.17
C GLY A 125 -17.32 -0.95 7.72
N ILE A 126 -16.61 -0.17 6.90
CA ILE A 126 -15.97 1.09 7.31
C ILE A 126 -16.87 2.27 6.97
N SER A 127 -17.27 3.03 7.98
CA SER A 127 -17.89 4.35 7.78
C SER A 127 -16.83 5.36 7.34
N ARG A 128 -17.11 6.13 6.28
CA ARG A 128 -16.23 7.19 5.82
C ARG A 128 -16.17 8.32 6.85
N VAL A 129 -14.95 8.79 7.11
CA VAL A 129 -14.70 9.94 7.98
C VAL A 129 -13.85 10.97 7.24
N PRO A 130 -13.80 12.24 7.67
CA PRO A 130 -12.89 13.23 7.10
C PRO A 130 -11.42 12.79 7.24
N TYR A 131 -10.60 13.06 6.24
CA TYR A 131 -9.15 12.97 6.38
C TYR A 131 -8.68 13.89 7.51
N ASN A 132 -7.71 13.45 8.33
CA ASN A 132 -7.26 14.19 9.51
C ASN A 132 -8.41 14.51 10.50
N TYR A 133 -9.35 13.59 10.70
CA TYR A 133 -10.54 13.82 11.54
C TYR A 133 -10.20 14.28 12.97
N PRO A 134 -9.19 13.75 13.68
CA PRO A 134 -8.81 14.29 14.98
C PRO A 134 -8.42 15.78 14.94
N GLY A 135 -7.72 16.20 13.86
CA GLY A 135 -7.39 17.62 13.63
C GLY A 135 -8.62 18.48 13.38
N VAL A 136 -9.60 17.96 12.61
CA VAL A 136 -10.89 18.63 12.36
C VAL A 136 -11.62 18.89 13.69
N ILE A 137 -11.76 17.87 14.54
CA ILE A 137 -12.40 18.00 15.86
C ILE A 137 -11.71 19.05 16.73
N LYS A 138 -10.36 19.04 16.73
CA LYS A 138 -9.58 20.04 17.48
C LYS A 138 -9.83 21.46 16.95
N ALA A 139 -9.80 21.66 15.63
CA ALA A 139 -10.02 22.94 15.00
C ALA A 139 -11.42 23.50 15.31
N ILE A 140 -12.45 22.66 15.23
CA ILE A 140 -13.82 23.03 15.59
C ILE A 140 -13.90 23.50 17.04
N LYS A 141 -13.33 22.74 17.99
CA LYS A 141 -13.33 23.11 19.41
C LYS A 141 -12.62 24.44 19.67
N ASN A 142 -11.58 24.76 18.91
CA ASN A 142 -10.80 25.98 19.06
C ASN A 142 -11.35 27.15 18.23
N GLY A 143 -12.38 26.97 17.41
CA GLY A 143 -12.88 27.99 16.48
C GLY A 143 -11.91 28.32 15.36
N GLU A 144 -11.01 27.37 14.98
CA GLU A 144 -10.01 27.56 13.95
C GLU A 144 -10.59 27.30 12.55
N ALA A 145 -10.03 27.99 11.55
CA ALA A 145 -10.41 27.75 10.16
C ALA A 145 -9.96 26.37 9.66
N ILE A 146 -10.84 25.71 8.92
CA ILE A 146 -10.58 24.42 8.28
C ILE A 146 -10.50 24.63 6.77
N ILE A 147 -9.40 24.19 6.16
CA ILE A 147 -9.19 24.21 4.71
C ILE A 147 -9.66 22.87 4.13
N TYR A 148 -10.60 22.95 3.18
CA TYR A 148 -11.18 21.77 2.52
C TYR A 148 -10.79 21.72 1.04
N PRO A 149 -9.62 21.20 0.68
CA PRO A 149 -9.16 21.03 -0.69
C PRO A 149 -9.78 19.77 -1.35
N GLU A 150 -9.49 19.62 -2.66
CA GLU A 150 -9.99 18.50 -3.45
C GLU A 150 -9.44 17.15 -2.99
N GLY A 151 -8.19 17.08 -2.50
CA GLY A 151 -7.55 15.83 -2.18
C GLY A 151 -6.62 15.88 -0.97
N GLU A 152 -6.22 14.68 -0.52
CA GLU A 152 -5.40 14.50 0.68
C GLU A 152 -4.03 15.18 0.58
N LYS A 153 -3.42 15.20 -0.62
CA LYS A 153 -2.14 15.89 -0.84
C LYS A 153 -2.23 17.38 -0.51
N ASP A 154 -3.30 18.01 -0.94
CA ASP A 154 -3.47 19.46 -0.72
C ASP A 154 -3.91 19.74 0.72
N ALA A 155 -4.64 18.79 1.35
CA ALA A 155 -4.92 18.84 2.78
C ALA A 155 -3.62 18.74 3.62
N GLU A 156 -2.65 17.90 3.22
CA GLU A 156 -1.33 17.87 3.86
C GLU A 156 -0.54 19.14 3.62
N THR A 157 -0.63 19.75 2.42
CA THR A 157 -0.01 21.04 2.15
C THR A 157 -0.57 22.12 3.06
N ALA A 158 -1.90 22.17 3.25
CA ALA A 158 -2.53 23.11 4.19
C ALA A 158 -2.01 22.87 5.65
N ARG A 159 -1.79 21.62 6.06
CA ARG A 159 -1.23 21.29 7.38
C ARG A 159 0.21 21.76 7.54
N ILE A 160 1.04 21.62 6.51
CA ILE A 160 2.43 22.14 6.51
C ILE A 160 2.44 23.66 6.67
N LEU A 161 1.44 24.36 6.09
CA LEU A 161 1.28 25.81 6.22
C LEU A 161 0.65 26.25 7.57
N GLY A 162 0.39 25.33 8.47
CA GLY A 162 -0.14 25.62 9.80
C GLY A 162 -1.66 25.67 9.90
N TYR A 163 -2.38 25.31 8.85
CA TYR A 163 -3.85 25.22 8.86
C TYR A 163 -4.33 23.80 9.13
N THR A 164 -5.57 23.65 9.53
CA THR A 164 -6.23 22.33 9.56
C THR A 164 -6.75 21.99 8.17
N GLY A 165 -6.03 21.12 7.46
CA GLY A 165 -6.44 20.58 6.16
C GLY A 165 -7.21 19.29 6.32
N THR A 166 -8.32 19.13 5.56
CA THR A 166 -9.13 17.91 5.50
C THR A 166 -9.82 17.75 4.15
N THR A 167 -10.25 16.55 3.82
CA THR A 167 -11.08 16.24 2.65
C THR A 167 -11.89 14.97 2.91
N MET A 168 -12.99 14.79 2.18
CA MET A 168 -13.78 13.55 2.16
C MET A 168 -13.60 12.77 0.85
N GLY A 169 -12.75 13.22 -0.05
CA GLY A 169 -12.55 12.76 -1.41
C GLY A 169 -12.54 13.90 -2.40
N GLY A 170 -12.90 13.70 -3.67
CA GLY A 170 -12.93 14.76 -4.68
C GLY A 170 -13.91 15.90 -4.36
N ALA A 171 -13.66 17.08 -4.90
CA ALA A 171 -14.53 18.25 -4.68
C ALA A 171 -15.99 18.02 -5.12
N SER A 172 -16.20 17.16 -6.10
CA SER A 172 -17.52 16.76 -6.60
C SER A 172 -18.23 15.71 -5.71
N ASP A 173 -17.53 15.12 -4.72
CA ASP A 173 -18.05 14.03 -3.91
C ASP A 173 -18.76 14.51 -2.63
N TRP A 174 -18.91 15.84 -2.44
CA TRP A 174 -19.56 16.38 -1.24
C TRP A 174 -20.98 15.87 -1.08
N LYS A 175 -21.29 15.37 0.11
CA LYS A 175 -22.63 14.94 0.51
C LYS A 175 -23.10 15.75 1.71
N ASP A 176 -24.39 16.11 1.72
CA ASP A 176 -24.98 16.90 2.80
C ASP A 176 -24.90 16.21 4.17
N GLU A 177 -24.93 14.88 4.19
CA GLU A 177 -24.79 14.09 5.42
C GLU A 177 -23.44 14.34 6.12
N TRP A 178 -22.41 14.74 5.38
CA TRP A 178 -21.08 15.00 5.93
C TRP A 178 -20.98 16.31 6.71
N LYS A 179 -21.96 17.20 6.60
CA LYS A 179 -22.06 18.41 7.41
C LYS A 179 -21.97 18.14 8.91
N GLY A 180 -22.45 16.96 9.35
CA GLY A 180 -22.37 16.53 10.74
C GLY A 180 -20.95 16.46 11.31
N PHE A 181 -19.95 16.13 10.47
CA PHE A 181 -18.56 16.07 10.91
C PHE A 181 -17.94 17.44 11.24
N PHE A 182 -18.54 18.53 10.78
CA PHE A 182 -18.02 19.90 10.85
C PHE A 182 -18.85 20.80 11.78
N ARG A 183 -19.65 20.24 12.67
CA ARG A 183 -20.44 20.96 13.66
C ARG A 183 -19.87 20.77 15.05
N ASN A 184 -20.00 21.80 15.89
CA ASN A 184 -19.86 21.64 17.34
C ASN A 184 -21.03 20.80 17.84
N GLU A 185 -20.75 19.69 18.55
CA GLU A 185 -21.72 18.98 19.38
C GLU A 185 -21.88 19.70 20.73
#